data_64fe3483443e3b7c3f9206e30e65d351
#
_entry.id   64fe3483443e3b7c3f9206e30e65d351
#
_cell.length_a   1.000
_cell.length_b   1.000
_cell.length_c   1.000
_cell.angle_alpha   90.00
_cell.angle_beta   90.00
_cell.angle_gamma   90.00
#
_symmetry.space_group_name_H-M   'P 1'
#
loop_
_entity.id
_entity.type
_entity.pdbx_description
1 polymer ?
#
loop_
_entity_poly.entity_id
_entity_poly.type
_entity_poly.pdbx_seq_one_letter_code
_entity_poly.pdbx_strand_id
1 'polypeptide(L)'
;MAVTRAKKTEQVETLGSELKKVSNVIVATYSKLTVAQDYELRKTLRSSGAKYRVVKNTLAERAAKGTKAEEILKGLSGVTSIAYTEGDPVALAKALSKYAKDNPEFTFKAGVVEGRVVSIKEIESLATMPSKEEIYSKLLFLLNAPAQRLVTAMNAVGRDLAVVLNQGVEKQKFANNAPAGV
;
A
#
# COMPACT_ATOMS: atom_id res chain seq x y z
N MET A 1 -16.38 18.83 -27.79
CA MET A 1 -17.56 19.57 -27.28
C MET A 1 -17.21 20.20 -25.94
N ALA A 2 -17.48 21.52 -25.78
CA ALA A 2 -17.25 22.21 -24.52
C ALA A 2 -18.32 21.79 -23.50
N VAL A 3 -17.87 21.36 -22.28
CA VAL A 3 -18.78 20.99 -21.21
C VAL A 3 -19.55 22.22 -20.75
N THR A 4 -20.87 22.16 -20.72
CA THR A 4 -21.79 23.24 -20.34
C THR A 4 -21.52 23.68 -18.89
N ARG A 5 -21.76 24.96 -18.57
CA ARG A 5 -21.53 25.51 -17.22
C ARG A 5 -22.27 24.72 -16.12
N ALA A 6 -23.49 24.30 -16.38
CA ALA A 6 -24.29 23.47 -15.47
C ALA A 6 -23.59 22.14 -15.12
N LYS A 7 -23.07 21.41 -16.12
CA LYS A 7 -22.33 20.16 -15.88
C LYS A 7 -21.03 20.37 -15.08
N LYS A 8 -20.37 21.52 -15.24
CA LYS A 8 -19.17 21.84 -14.43
C LYS A 8 -19.51 22.10 -12.97
N THR A 9 -20.63 22.79 -12.71
CA THR A 9 -21.11 23.06 -11.34
C THR A 9 -21.50 21.73 -10.66
N GLU A 10 -22.24 20.89 -11.34
CA GLU A 10 -22.62 19.55 -10.86
C GLU A 10 -21.39 18.68 -10.53
N GLN A 11 -20.36 18.70 -11.40
CA GLN A 11 -19.11 18.01 -11.13
C GLN A 11 -18.37 18.54 -9.91
N VAL A 12 -18.34 19.85 -9.69
CA VAL A 12 -17.72 20.45 -8.52
C VAL A 12 -18.48 20.10 -7.24
N GLU A 13 -19.80 20.12 -7.27
CA GLU A 13 -20.65 19.76 -6.13
C GLU A 13 -20.50 18.28 -5.77
N THR A 14 -20.52 17.40 -6.79
CA THR A 14 -20.33 15.95 -6.59
C THR A 14 -18.95 15.66 -6.00
N LEU A 15 -17.89 16.21 -6.57
CA LEU A 15 -16.53 16.06 -6.06
C LEU A 15 -16.37 16.65 -4.66
N GLY A 16 -16.93 17.84 -4.41
CA GLY A 16 -16.87 18.47 -3.10
C GLY A 16 -17.57 17.63 -2.02
N SER A 17 -18.72 17.04 -2.34
CA SER A 17 -19.44 16.15 -1.42
C SER A 17 -18.67 14.85 -1.14
N GLU A 18 -18.02 14.28 -2.15
CA GLU A 18 -17.18 13.08 -2.02
C GLU A 18 -15.90 13.39 -1.22
N LEU A 19 -15.20 14.48 -1.52
CA LEU A 19 -13.98 14.90 -0.82
C LEU A 19 -14.20 15.28 0.66
N LYS A 20 -15.40 15.75 1.01
CA LYS A 20 -15.77 16.00 2.42
C LYS A 20 -15.94 14.71 3.23
N LYS A 21 -16.40 13.64 2.61
CA LYS A 21 -16.61 12.34 3.26
C LYS A 21 -15.33 11.54 3.42
N VAL A 22 -14.36 11.78 2.53
CA VAL A 22 -13.14 10.97 2.42
C VAL A 22 -11.99 11.65 3.15
N SER A 23 -11.27 10.88 3.97
CA SER A 23 -10.08 11.34 4.68
C SER A 23 -8.76 11.04 3.95
N ASN A 24 -8.80 10.13 2.97
CA ASN A 24 -7.62 9.63 2.28
C ASN A 24 -7.71 9.91 0.78
N VAL A 25 -6.83 10.77 0.30
CA VAL A 25 -6.80 11.23 -1.10
C VAL A 25 -5.36 11.15 -1.61
N ILE A 26 -5.12 10.50 -2.74
CA ILE A 26 -3.83 10.46 -3.42
C ILE A 26 -3.99 11.09 -4.79
N VAL A 27 -3.10 12.01 -5.09
CA VAL A 27 -3.03 12.73 -6.36
C VAL A 27 -1.88 12.18 -7.19
N ALA A 28 -2.19 11.75 -8.41
CA ALA A 28 -1.20 11.25 -9.34
C ALA A 28 -1.31 11.96 -10.70
N THR A 29 -0.21 11.97 -11.41
CA THR A 29 -0.13 12.42 -12.79
C THR A 29 0.19 11.25 -13.68
N TYR A 30 -0.35 11.25 -14.87
CA TYR A 30 -0.01 10.25 -15.88
C TYR A 30 0.19 10.90 -17.25
N SER A 31 1.00 10.28 -18.09
CA SER A 31 1.21 10.67 -19.47
C SER A 31 1.18 9.42 -20.35
N LYS A 32 0.50 9.53 -21.50
CA LYS A 32 0.47 8.47 -22.54
C LYS A 32 -0.05 7.09 -22.09
N LEU A 33 -0.93 7.01 -21.09
CA LEU A 33 -1.59 5.76 -20.70
C LEU A 33 -2.48 5.21 -21.82
N THR A 34 -2.39 3.92 -22.09
CA THR A 34 -3.29 3.21 -22.99
C THR A 34 -4.64 2.94 -22.31
N VAL A 35 -5.71 2.76 -23.11
CA VAL A 35 -7.06 2.47 -22.60
C VAL A 35 -7.08 1.17 -21.78
N ALA A 36 -6.31 0.16 -22.19
CA ALA A 36 -6.21 -1.11 -21.48
C ALA A 36 -5.61 -0.92 -20.06
N GLN A 37 -4.53 -0.16 -19.96
CA GLN A 37 -3.87 0.16 -18.70
C GLN A 37 -4.79 0.97 -17.76
N ASP A 38 -5.52 1.97 -18.27
CA ASP A 38 -6.48 2.72 -17.44
C ASP A 38 -7.62 1.82 -16.93
N TYR A 39 -8.08 0.87 -17.77
CA TYR A 39 -9.08 -0.10 -17.34
C TYR A 39 -8.60 -1.03 -16.24
N GLU A 40 -7.37 -1.55 -16.33
CA GLU A 40 -6.75 -2.38 -15.30
C GLU A 40 -6.56 -1.62 -14.00
N LEU A 41 -6.09 -0.36 -14.07
CA LEU A 41 -5.98 0.51 -12.91
C LEU A 41 -7.33 0.68 -12.20
N ARG A 42 -8.38 0.99 -12.95
CA ARG A 42 -9.73 1.15 -12.39
C ARG A 42 -10.26 -0.13 -11.79
N LYS A 43 -9.99 -1.27 -12.41
CA LYS A 43 -10.39 -2.60 -11.91
C LYS A 43 -9.70 -2.89 -10.57
N THR A 44 -8.38 -2.68 -10.50
CA THR A 44 -7.59 -2.90 -9.29
C THR A 44 -8.00 -1.98 -8.16
N LEU A 45 -8.24 -0.70 -8.44
CA LEU A 45 -8.70 0.27 -7.43
C LEU A 45 -10.12 -0.03 -6.92
N ARG A 46 -11.01 -0.46 -7.79
CA ARG A 46 -12.36 -0.88 -7.37
C ARG A 46 -12.32 -2.11 -6.46
N SER A 47 -11.45 -3.08 -6.74
CA SER A 47 -11.28 -4.24 -5.85
C SER A 47 -10.72 -3.87 -4.47
N SER A 48 -9.98 -2.76 -4.37
CA SER A 48 -9.48 -2.20 -3.10
C SER A 48 -10.48 -1.23 -2.44
N GLY A 49 -11.71 -1.09 -2.95
CA GLY A 49 -12.72 -0.18 -2.42
C GLY A 49 -12.44 1.31 -2.67
N ALA A 50 -11.53 1.62 -3.58
CA ALA A 50 -11.16 2.99 -3.91
C ALA A 50 -11.88 3.49 -5.17
N LYS A 51 -12.15 4.78 -5.21
CA LYS A 51 -12.68 5.47 -6.38
C LYS A 51 -11.55 6.25 -7.07
N TYR A 52 -11.52 6.19 -8.39
CA TYR A 52 -10.54 6.87 -9.22
C TYR A 52 -11.23 7.77 -10.24
N ARG A 53 -10.85 9.04 -10.27
CA ARG A 53 -11.38 10.03 -11.22
C ARG A 53 -10.27 10.90 -11.80
N VAL A 54 -10.35 11.16 -13.07
CA VAL A 54 -9.55 12.18 -13.75
C VAL A 54 -10.32 13.48 -13.73
N VAL A 55 -9.70 14.53 -13.25
CA VAL A 55 -10.36 15.82 -13.01
C VAL A 55 -9.55 16.95 -13.59
N LYS A 56 -10.22 17.98 -14.06
CA LYS A 56 -9.57 19.21 -14.45
C LYS A 56 -9.09 19.97 -13.19
N ASN A 57 -7.83 20.40 -13.18
CA ASN A 57 -7.18 21.01 -12.02
C ASN A 57 -7.98 22.19 -11.44
N THR A 58 -8.48 23.09 -12.28
CA THR A 58 -9.29 24.24 -11.84
C THR A 58 -10.63 23.85 -11.20
N LEU A 59 -11.22 22.71 -11.57
CA LEU A 59 -12.44 22.21 -10.95
C LEU A 59 -12.13 21.48 -9.64
N ALA A 60 -11.02 20.73 -9.61
CA ALA A 60 -10.52 20.09 -8.40
C ALA A 60 -10.19 21.10 -7.31
N GLU A 61 -9.49 22.19 -7.65
CA GLU A 61 -9.18 23.28 -6.72
C GLU A 61 -10.44 23.93 -6.14
N ARG A 62 -11.45 24.17 -6.99
CA ARG A 62 -12.73 24.74 -6.51
C ARG A 62 -13.50 23.78 -5.62
N ALA A 63 -13.50 22.48 -5.93
CA ALA A 63 -14.16 21.46 -5.14
C ALA A 63 -13.48 21.18 -3.81
N ALA A 64 -12.15 21.40 -3.74
CA ALA A 64 -11.35 21.18 -2.54
C ALA A 64 -11.41 22.31 -1.52
N LYS A 65 -11.95 23.47 -1.88
CA LYS A 65 -12.07 24.60 -0.95
C LYS A 65 -12.83 24.21 0.32
N GLY A 66 -12.19 24.41 1.46
CA GLY A 66 -12.74 24.03 2.76
C GLY A 66 -12.65 22.54 3.09
N THR A 67 -11.84 21.77 2.35
CA THR A 67 -11.52 20.37 2.66
C THR A 67 -10.05 20.21 3.01
N LYS A 68 -9.70 19.12 3.69
CA LYS A 68 -8.31 18.78 4.06
C LYS A 68 -7.39 18.58 2.85
N ALA A 69 -7.95 18.40 1.66
CA ALA A 69 -7.22 18.22 0.41
C ALA A 69 -6.88 19.55 -0.30
N GLU A 70 -7.25 20.71 0.27
CA GLU A 70 -7.06 22.00 -0.37
C GLU A 70 -5.58 22.30 -0.67
N GLU A 71 -4.68 22.01 0.27
CA GLU A 71 -3.25 22.30 0.14
C GLU A 71 -2.61 21.54 -1.02
N ILE A 72 -3.03 20.30 -1.27
CA ILE A 72 -2.46 19.44 -2.31
C ILE A 72 -3.04 19.72 -3.68
N LEU A 73 -4.29 20.18 -3.72
CA LEU A 73 -4.98 20.47 -4.99
C LEU A 73 -4.71 21.87 -5.52
N LYS A 74 -4.04 22.72 -4.74
CA LYS A 74 -3.53 24.02 -5.19
C LYS A 74 -2.24 23.85 -6.00
N GLY A 75 -2.14 24.55 -7.13
CA GLY A 75 -0.92 24.61 -7.93
C GLY A 75 -0.60 23.35 -8.76
N LEU A 76 -1.60 22.49 -8.99
CA LEU A 76 -1.40 21.31 -9.84
C LEU A 76 -1.27 21.71 -11.31
N SER A 77 -0.20 21.22 -11.96
CA SER A 77 0.05 21.37 -13.39
C SER A 77 -0.07 20.02 -14.11
N GLY A 78 -0.51 20.03 -15.36
CA GLY A 78 -0.63 18.81 -16.17
C GLY A 78 -1.91 18.00 -15.93
N VAL A 79 -1.93 16.78 -16.45
CA VAL A 79 -3.06 15.86 -16.28
C VAL A 79 -3.05 15.33 -14.85
N THR A 80 -4.17 15.47 -14.16
CA THR A 80 -4.29 15.09 -12.76
C THR A 80 -5.38 14.06 -12.57
N SER A 81 -5.04 12.99 -11.91
CA SER A 81 -5.96 11.97 -11.42
C SER A 81 -6.01 11.97 -9.91
N ILE A 82 -7.17 11.73 -9.38
CA ILE A 82 -7.44 11.69 -7.94
C ILE A 82 -7.97 10.30 -7.63
N ALA A 83 -7.27 9.60 -6.74
CA ALA A 83 -7.73 8.36 -6.14
C ALA A 83 -8.09 8.62 -4.69
N TYR A 84 -9.26 8.21 -4.26
CA TYR A 84 -9.76 8.45 -2.91
C TYR A 84 -10.50 7.24 -2.36
N THR A 85 -10.36 7.03 -1.05
CA THR A 85 -11.01 5.93 -0.34
C THR A 85 -11.50 6.36 1.04
N GLU A 86 -12.65 5.84 1.44
CA GLU A 86 -13.16 5.96 2.81
C GLU A 86 -12.55 4.89 3.74
N GLY A 87 -11.96 3.85 3.15
CA GLY A 87 -11.37 2.72 3.84
C GLY A 87 -9.88 2.88 4.13
N ASP A 88 -9.15 1.76 4.03
CA ASP A 88 -7.74 1.65 4.37
C ASP A 88 -6.83 2.39 3.38
N PRO A 89 -6.08 3.42 3.83
CA PRO A 89 -5.12 4.12 2.98
C PRO A 89 -3.96 3.24 2.52
N VAL A 90 -3.59 2.22 3.31
CA VAL A 90 -2.51 1.30 2.98
C VAL A 90 -2.87 0.43 1.78
N ALA A 91 -4.11 -0.07 1.72
CA ALA A 91 -4.60 -0.84 0.58
C ALA A 91 -4.59 -0.01 -0.71
N LEU A 92 -5.02 1.27 -0.63
CA LEU A 92 -4.95 2.22 -1.74
C LEU A 92 -3.51 2.47 -2.20
N ALA A 93 -2.60 2.77 -1.26
CA ALA A 93 -1.20 3.02 -1.55
C ALA A 93 -0.51 1.79 -2.18
N LYS A 94 -0.79 0.58 -1.68
CA LYS A 94 -0.28 -0.68 -2.26
C LYS A 94 -0.74 -0.89 -3.69
N ALA A 95 -2.03 -0.71 -3.96
CA ALA A 95 -2.60 -0.89 -5.30
C ALA A 95 -1.98 0.09 -6.30
N LEU A 96 -1.88 1.35 -5.92
CA LEU A 96 -1.28 2.40 -6.75
C LEU A 96 0.23 2.22 -6.94
N SER A 97 0.98 1.86 -5.88
CA SER A 97 2.43 1.64 -5.96
C SER A 97 2.79 0.42 -6.82
N LYS A 98 1.98 -0.67 -6.73
CA LYS A 98 2.14 -1.82 -7.62
C LYS A 98 1.97 -1.39 -9.08
N TYR A 99 0.91 -0.65 -9.37
CA TYR A 99 0.64 -0.15 -10.71
C TYR A 99 1.73 0.82 -11.21
N ALA A 100 2.24 1.70 -10.34
CA ALA A 100 3.32 2.64 -10.69
C ALA A 100 4.64 1.93 -11.02
N LYS A 101 4.93 0.78 -10.40
CA LYS A 101 6.09 -0.05 -10.73
C LYS A 101 5.98 -0.70 -12.11
N ASP A 102 4.78 -1.14 -12.46
CA ASP A 102 4.51 -1.77 -13.76
C ASP A 102 4.41 -0.73 -14.90
N ASN A 103 4.07 0.54 -14.58
CA ASN A 103 3.85 1.62 -15.52
C ASN A 103 4.61 2.89 -15.08
N PRO A 104 5.83 3.14 -15.57
CA PRO A 104 6.64 4.31 -15.19
C PRO A 104 6.03 5.65 -15.63
N GLU A 105 5.05 5.63 -16.50
CA GLU A 105 4.31 6.81 -16.98
C GLU A 105 3.33 7.37 -15.93
N PHE A 106 3.08 6.60 -14.86
CA PHE A 106 2.24 6.98 -13.73
C PHE A 106 3.11 7.44 -12.56
N THR A 107 2.99 8.72 -12.18
CA THR A 107 3.80 9.30 -11.11
C THR A 107 2.91 9.91 -10.02
N PHE A 108 3.30 9.71 -8.76
CA PHE A 108 2.65 10.36 -7.63
C PHE A 108 3.09 11.83 -7.55
N LYS A 109 2.17 12.70 -7.11
CA LYS A 109 2.49 14.10 -6.78
C LYS A 109 2.48 14.33 -5.28
N ALA A 110 1.37 14.05 -4.66
CA ALA A 110 1.17 14.22 -3.24
C ALA A 110 -0.06 13.42 -2.79
N GLY A 111 -0.23 13.25 -1.49
CA GLY A 111 -1.42 12.64 -0.91
C GLY A 111 -1.83 13.31 0.39
N VAL A 112 -3.07 13.10 0.79
CA VAL A 112 -3.57 13.37 2.15
C VAL A 112 -3.98 12.03 2.73
N VAL A 113 -3.43 11.70 3.89
CA VAL A 113 -3.81 10.51 4.65
C VAL A 113 -4.20 10.97 6.05
N GLU A 114 -5.44 10.69 6.43
CA GLU A 114 -6.01 11.12 7.73
C GLU A 114 -5.88 12.62 8.01
N GLY A 115 -5.86 13.43 6.94
CA GLY A 115 -5.75 14.89 7.05
C GLY A 115 -4.32 15.42 7.16
N ARG A 116 -3.30 14.56 6.99
CA ARG A 116 -1.89 14.97 6.90
C ARG A 116 -1.44 14.91 5.45
N VAL A 117 -0.72 15.92 5.03
CA VAL A 117 -0.08 15.95 3.70
C VAL A 117 1.09 14.96 3.70
N VAL A 118 1.10 14.06 2.75
CA VAL A 118 2.07 12.99 2.61
C VAL A 118 2.88 13.19 1.34
N SER A 119 4.19 13.15 1.44
CA SER A 119 5.12 13.25 0.32
C SER A 119 5.18 11.95 -0.49
N ILE A 120 5.80 12.00 -1.68
CA ILE A 120 5.97 10.82 -2.56
C ILE A 120 6.67 9.68 -1.83
N LYS A 121 7.77 9.98 -1.10
CA LYS A 121 8.54 8.98 -0.35
C LYS A 121 7.73 8.30 0.75
N GLU A 122 6.84 9.04 1.39
CA GLU A 122 5.95 8.50 2.43
C GLU A 122 4.84 7.63 1.82
N ILE A 123 4.33 7.97 0.62
CA ILE A 123 3.37 7.11 -0.11
C ILE A 123 4.04 5.77 -0.46
N GLU A 124 5.29 5.78 -0.89
CA GLU A 124 6.05 4.55 -1.15
C GLU A 124 6.28 3.74 0.13
N SER A 125 6.59 4.38 1.25
CA SER A 125 6.73 3.69 2.54
C SER A 125 5.40 3.13 3.04
N LEU A 126 4.28 3.83 2.86
CA LEU A 126 2.93 3.30 3.14
C LEU A 126 2.62 2.05 2.30
N ALA A 127 3.06 2.01 1.05
CA ALA A 127 2.88 0.85 0.18
C ALA A 127 3.67 -0.39 0.63
N THR A 128 4.78 -0.21 1.36
CA THR A 128 5.57 -1.32 1.92
C THR A 128 5.04 -1.80 3.28
N MET A 129 4.14 -1.04 3.92
CA MET A 129 3.56 -1.43 5.21
C MET A 129 2.75 -2.72 5.11
N PRO A 130 2.81 -3.60 6.12
CA PRO A 130 1.93 -4.75 6.21
C PRO A 130 0.45 -4.33 6.34
N SER A 131 -0.47 -5.25 6.06
CA SER A 131 -1.90 -5.01 6.31
C SER A 131 -2.19 -4.87 7.81
N LYS A 132 -3.33 -4.28 8.17
CA LYS A 132 -3.74 -4.15 9.58
C LYS A 132 -3.73 -5.49 10.30
N GLU A 133 -4.23 -6.54 9.67
CA GLU A 133 -4.27 -7.90 10.22
C GLU A 133 -2.87 -8.45 10.49
N GLU A 134 -1.92 -8.22 9.57
CA GLU A 134 -0.54 -8.62 9.73
C GLU A 134 0.16 -7.85 10.86
N ILE A 135 -0.17 -6.57 11.06
CA ILE A 135 0.35 -5.75 12.16
C ILE A 135 -0.15 -6.30 13.49
N TYR A 136 -1.46 -6.59 13.62
CA TYR A 136 -2.02 -7.18 14.82
C TYR A 136 -1.43 -8.57 15.10
N SER A 137 -1.25 -9.39 14.09
CA SER A 137 -0.60 -10.69 14.20
C SER A 137 0.84 -10.56 14.74
N LYS A 138 1.61 -9.60 14.22
CA LYS A 138 2.98 -9.31 14.72
C LYS A 138 2.98 -8.80 16.15
N LEU A 139 2.02 -7.95 16.52
CA LEU A 139 1.89 -7.46 17.90
C LEU A 139 1.59 -8.61 18.87
N LEU A 140 0.63 -9.48 18.55
CA LEU A 140 0.30 -10.66 19.35
C LEU A 140 1.49 -11.62 19.45
N PHE A 141 2.22 -11.82 18.36
CA PHE A 141 3.44 -12.61 18.36
C PHE A 141 4.49 -12.01 19.30
N LEU A 142 4.71 -10.69 19.26
CA LEU A 142 5.66 -10.02 20.16
C LEU A 142 5.28 -10.13 21.64
N LEU A 143 3.99 -10.07 21.95
CA LEU A 143 3.49 -10.26 23.32
C LEU A 143 3.73 -11.70 23.83
N ASN A 144 3.59 -12.69 22.94
CA ASN A 144 3.82 -14.10 23.29
C ASN A 144 5.30 -14.52 23.17
N ALA A 145 6.15 -13.73 22.51
CA ALA A 145 7.55 -14.06 22.26
C ALA A 145 8.36 -14.38 23.53
N PRO A 146 8.23 -13.67 24.66
CA PRO A 146 8.97 -14.00 25.87
C PRO A 146 8.67 -15.40 26.39
N ALA A 147 7.39 -15.78 26.43
CA ALA A 147 6.96 -17.10 26.89
C ALA A 147 7.43 -18.20 25.93
N GLN A 148 7.28 -18.01 24.63
CA GLN A 148 7.78 -18.94 23.63
C GLN A 148 9.31 -19.11 23.70
N ARG A 149 10.08 -18.03 23.89
CA ARG A 149 11.53 -18.09 24.01
C ARG A 149 11.97 -18.89 25.24
N LEU A 150 11.28 -18.73 26.38
CA LEU A 150 11.54 -19.51 27.57
C LEU A 150 11.32 -21.02 27.33
N VAL A 151 10.17 -21.39 26.77
CA VAL A 151 9.86 -22.78 26.45
C VAL A 151 10.86 -23.34 25.43
N THR A 152 11.21 -22.56 24.43
CA THR A 152 12.19 -22.97 23.41
C THR A 152 13.57 -23.18 24.04
N ALA A 153 13.99 -22.30 24.94
CA ALA A 153 15.28 -22.44 25.66
C ALA A 153 15.31 -23.68 26.54
N MET A 154 14.23 -23.99 27.25
CA MET A 154 14.12 -25.22 28.07
C MET A 154 14.20 -26.48 27.21
N ASN A 155 13.60 -26.49 26.04
CA ASN A 155 13.60 -27.64 25.13
C ASN A 155 14.78 -27.64 24.14
N ALA A 156 15.63 -26.61 24.14
CA ALA A 156 16.75 -26.47 23.20
C ALA A 156 17.75 -27.62 23.32
N VAL A 157 18.13 -28.01 24.53
CA VAL A 157 19.15 -29.04 24.74
C VAL A 157 18.77 -30.37 24.09
N GLY A 158 17.54 -30.85 24.31
CA GLY A 158 17.09 -32.11 23.71
C GLY A 158 16.94 -32.02 22.19
N ARG A 159 16.42 -30.90 21.69
CA ARG A 159 16.25 -30.67 20.25
C ARG A 159 17.58 -30.56 19.52
N ASP A 160 18.53 -29.82 20.07
CA ASP A 160 19.84 -29.58 19.46
C ASP A 160 20.64 -30.89 19.38
N LEU A 161 20.52 -31.74 20.39
CA LEU A 161 21.08 -33.06 20.39
C LEU A 161 20.50 -33.97 19.28
N ALA A 162 19.17 -33.93 19.14
CA ALA A 162 18.49 -34.69 18.05
C ALA A 162 18.87 -34.16 16.65
N VAL A 163 19.01 -32.85 16.49
CA VAL A 163 19.43 -32.24 15.22
C VAL A 163 20.86 -32.62 14.86
N VAL A 164 21.78 -32.58 15.84
CA VAL A 164 23.19 -33.02 15.63
C VAL A 164 23.26 -34.48 15.21
N LEU A 165 22.50 -35.36 15.88
CA LEU A 165 22.44 -36.77 15.52
C LEU A 165 21.90 -36.99 14.11
N ASN A 166 20.78 -36.33 13.74
CA ASN A 166 20.21 -36.38 12.40
C ASN A 166 21.20 -35.89 11.33
N GLN A 167 21.85 -34.74 11.58
CA GLN A 167 22.86 -34.22 10.66
C GLN A 167 24.09 -35.16 10.53
N GLY A 168 24.45 -35.82 11.62
CA GLY A 168 25.51 -36.81 11.61
C GLY A 168 25.18 -38.04 10.78
N VAL A 169 23.91 -38.47 10.83
CA VAL A 169 23.39 -39.60 10.00
C VAL A 169 23.28 -39.17 8.54
N GLU A 170 22.67 -38.02 8.25
CA GLU A 170 22.52 -37.53 6.87
C GLU A 170 23.87 -37.29 6.18
N LYS A 171 24.86 -36.79 6.88
CA LYS A 171 26.20 -36.53 6.35
C LYS A 171 27.11 -37.75 6.44
N GLN A 172 26.58 -38.91 6.83
CA GLN A 172 27.31 -40.20 7.00
C GLN A 172 28.64 -40.07 7.81
N LYS A 173 28.73 -39.08 8.68
CA LYS A 173 29.95 -38.85 9.47
C LYS A 173 30.18 -39.93 10.52
N PHE A 174 29.14 -40.64 10.93
CA PHE A 174 29.23 -41.72 11.88
C PHE A 174 29.63 -43.04 11.23
N ALA A 175 29.44 -43.19 9.92
CA ALA A 175 29.82 -44.44 9.19
C ALA A 175 31.34 -44.58 9.01
N ASN A 176 32.07 -43.46 9.03
CA ASN A 176 33.52 -43.47 8.79
C ASN A 176 34.36 -43.66 10.07
N ASN A 177 33.75 -43.80 11.26
CA ASN A 177 34.43 -44.00 12.53
C ASN A 177 34.16 -45.41 13.14
N ALA A 178 33.72 -46.37 12.32
CA ALA A 178 33.79 -47.76 12.75
C ALA A 178 35.28 -48.14 12.85
N PRO A 179 35.80 -48.54 14.03
CA PRO A 179 37.16 -49.06 14.11
C PRO A 179 37.26 -50.28 13.17
N ALA A 180 38.19 -50.17 12.21
CA ALA A 180 38.55 -51.33 11.39
C ALA A 180 38.91 -52.47 12.36
N GLY A 181 38.11 -53.55 12.27
CA GLY A 181 38.10 -54.62 13.22
C GLY A 181 39.46 -55.30 13.40
N VAL A 182 39.65 -55.76 14.58
CA VAL A 182 40.60 -56.82 14.97
C VAL A 182 40.21 -58.11 14.30
#